data_184660a5d0cafa766112c9909a8f841e
#
_entry.id   184660a5d0cafa766112c9909a8f841e
#
_cell.length_a   1.000
_cell.length_b   1.000
_cell.length_c   1.000
_cell.angle_alpha   90.00
_cell.angle_beta   90.00
_cell.angle_gamma   90.00
#
_symmetry.space_group_name_H-M   'P 1'
#
loop_
_entity.id
_entity.type
_entity.pdbx_description
1 polymer ?
#
loop_
_entity_poly.entity_id
_entity_poly.type
_entity_poly.pdbx_seq_one_letter_code
_entity_poly.pdbx_strand_id
1 'polypeptide(L)'
;MTLSKTNSETSATAEPRREYRFGALSEKDVSADPLQQFTRWFDEAARAQVLDYSAMALATSSGDGPSVRTVLLKGLDPRGLRWFTDKGSEKGEALRANPRAELLFHWRELDRQVRVRGTV
;
A
#
# COMPACT_ATOMS: atom_id res chain seq x y z
N MET A 1 6.48 -23.21 -1.79
CA MET A 1 5.94 -23.22 -0.42
C MET A 1 4.44 -23.39 -0.46
N THR A 2 3.96 -24.36 0.19
CA THR A 2 2.53 -24.62 0.22
C THR A 2 1.92 -23.89 1.39
N LEU A 3 0.97 -23.03 1.12
CA LEU A 3 0.17 -22.43 2.16
C LEU A 3 -0.88 -23.48 2.55
N SER A 4 -0.49 -24.38 3.43
CA SER A 4 -1.44 -25.37 3.87
C SER A 4 -2.37 -24.74 4.90
N LYS A 5 -3.62 -24.89 4.63
CA LYS A 5 -4.62 -24.50 5.58
C LYS A 5 -4.72 -25.57 6.65
N THR A 6 -4.24 -25.28 7.80
CA THR A 6 -4.52 -26.13 8.93
C THR A 6 -5.99 -26.03 9.26
N ASN A 7 -6.56 -27.14 9.58
CA ASN A 7 -7.92 -27.18 10.04
C ASN A 7 -8.02 -26.34 11.33
N SER A 8 -8.68 -25.23 11.22
CA SER A 8 -8.83 -24.35 12.36
C SER A 8 -10.14 -24.64 13.05
N GLU A 9 -10.12 -25.62 13.87
CA GLU A 9 -11.19 -25.74 14.85
C GLU A 9 -11.09 -24.61 15.85
N THR A 10 -9.94 -24.01 15.95
CA THR A 10 -9.74 -22.84 16.77
C THR A 10 -9.61 -21.63 15.87
N SER A 11 -10.51 -20.71 16.03
CA SER A 11 -10.40 -19.41 15.40
C SER A 11 -9.55 -18.46 16.26
N ALA A 12 -8.52 -18.99 16.91
CA ALA A 12 -7.67 -18.16 17.79
C ALA A 12 -7.04 -16.98 17.06
N THR A 13 -6.85 -17.10 15.73
CA THR A 13 -6.34 -16.04 14.89
C THR A 13 -7.42 -15.33 14.07
N ALA A 14 -8.66 -15.77 14.22
CA ALA A 14 -9.77 -15.17 13.47
C ALA A 14 -10.33 -14.01 14.26
N GLU A 15 -10.18 -12.82 13.72
CA GLU A 15 -10.82 -11.63 14.27
C GLU A 15 -12.21 -11.46 13.67
N PRO A 16 -13.16 -10.90 14.44
CA PRO A 16 -14.44 -10.54 13.88
C PRO A 16 -14.27 -9.57 12.72
N ARG A 17 -15.09 -9.74 11.70
CA ARG A 17 -15.08 -8.82 10.59
C ARG A 17 -15.47 -7.43 11.09
N ARG A 18 -14.62 -6.44 10.79
CA ARG A 18 -14.84 -5.07 11.19
C ARG A 18 -15.91 -4.42 10.32
N GLU A 19 -16.80 -3.68 10.94
CA GLU A 19 -17.70 -2.80 10.21
C GLU A 19 -16.98 -1.53 9.80
N TYR A 20 -17.18 -1.13 8.56
CA TYR A 20 -16.64 0.12 8.06
C TYR A 20 -17.52 1.29 8.50
N ARG A 21 -16.91 2.28 9.16
CA ARG A 21 -17.61 3.40 9.79
C ARG A 21 -17.41 4.72 9.10
N PHE A 22 -16.46 4.82 8.20
CA PHE A 22 -16.12 6.06 7.52
C PHE A 22 -16.81 6.14 6.18
N GLY A 23 -18.11 6.46 6.20
CA GLY A 23 -18.86 6.80 5.02
C GLY A 23 -18.79 5.79 3.87
N ALA A 24 -19.65 5.98 2.92
CA ALA A 24 -19.60 5.22 1.67
C ALA A 24 -18.77 5.97 0.66
N LEU A 25 -17.97 5.24 -0.10
CA LEU A 25 -17.24 5.79 -1.24
C LEU A 25 -18.15 5.74 -2.46
N SER A 26 -18.36 6.89 -3.07
CA SER A 26 -19.15 7.02 -4.29
C SER A 26 -18.28 7.60 -5.40
N GLU A 27 -18.52 7.17 -6.62
CA GLU A 27 -17.83 7.73 -7.79
C GLU A 27 -18.02 9.23 -7.92
N LYS A 28 -19.12 9.76 -7.41
CA LYS A 28 -19.40 11.20 -7.43
C LYS A 28 -18.49 12.00 -6.50
N ASP A 29 -17.96 11.34 -5.48
CA ASP A 29 -17.18 12.00 -4.43
C ASP A 29 -15.67 11.89 -4.65
N VAL A 30 -15.25 11.18 -5.69
CA VAL A 30 -13.82 11.04 -5.99
C VAL A 30 -13.38 12.02 -7.06
N SER A 31 -12.14 12.45 -6.95
CA SER A 31 -11.53 13.30 -7.97
C SER A 31 -11.35 12.52 -9.28
N ALA A 32 -11.49 13.22 -10.40
CA ALA A 32 -11.18 12.64 -11.69
C ALA A 32 -9.69 12.34 -11.87
N ASP A 33 -8.83 13.06 -11.13
CA ASP A 33 -7.39 12.82 -11.10
C ASP A 33 -7.06 11.93 -9.93
N PRO A 34 -6.56 10.71 -10.16
CA PRO A 34 -6.24 9.79 -9.06
C PRO A 34 -5.15 10.30 -8.12
N LEU A 35 -4.18 11.07 -8.61
CA LEU A 35 -3.15 11.64 -7.75
C LEU A 35 -3.71 12.73 -6.84
N GLN A 36 -4.67 13.51 -7.30
CA GLN A 36 -5.36 14.48 -6.45
C GLN A 36 -6.19 13.76 -5.39
N GLN A 37 -6.87 12.70 -5.75
CA GLN A 37 -7.62 11.89 -4.79
C GLN A 37 -6.69 11.29 -3.73
N PHE A 38 -5.56 10.75 -4.16
CA PHE A 38 -4.57 10.21 -3.24
C PHE A 38 -4.04 11.29 -2.30
N THR A 39 -3.68 12.45 -2.82
CA THR A 39 -3.18 13.57 -2.01
C THR A 39 -4.18 13.97 -0.94
N ARG A 40 -5.43 14.08 -1.30
CA ARG A 40 -6.50 14.40 -0.35
C ARG A 40 -6.58 13.36 0.77
N TRP A 41 -6.60 12.10 0.41
CA TRP A 41 -6.68 11.01 1.38
C TRP A 41 -5.43 10.89 2.24
N PHE A 42 -4.27 11.13 1.65
CA PHE A 42 -3.01 11.14 2.40
C PHE A 42 -3.01 12.27 3.45
N ASP A 43 -3.47 13.46 3.06
CA ASP A 43 -3.60 14.59 3.99
C ASP A 43 -4.60 14.29 5.10
N GLU A 44 -5.71 13.64 4.77
CA GLU A 44 -6.69 13.23 5.79
C GLU A 44 -6.07 12.22 6.76
N ALA A 45 -5.29 11.27 6.26
CA ALA A 45 -4.61 10.30 7.12
C ALA A 45 -3.62 10.99 8.06
N ALA A 46 -2.88 11.96 7.56
CA ALA A 46 -1.94 12.73 8.37
C ALA A 46 -2.67 13.54 9.45
N ARG A 47 -3.76 14.21 9.10
CA ARG A 47 -4.55 15.01 10.04
C ARG A 47 -5.23 14.15 11.09
N ALA A 48 -5.67 12.98 10.71
CA ALA A 48 -6.28 12.02 11.63
C ALA A 48 -5.24 11.31 12.50
N GLN A 49 -3.95 11.60 12.28
CA GLN A 49 -2.84 10.98 13.01
C GLN A 49 -2.87 9.46 12.94
N VAL A 50 -3.21 8.94 11.75
CA VAL A 50 -3.15 7.50 11.49
C VAL A 50 -1.72 7.05 11.73
N LEU A 51 -1.55 5.98 12.51
CA LEU A 51 -0.24 5.44 12.80
C LEU A 51 0.45 5.02 11.51
N ASP A 52 1.69 5.48 11.33
CA ASP A 52 2.50 5.15 10.15
C ASP A 52 1.78 5.45 8.83
N TYR A 53 1.11 6.60 8.74
CA TYR A 53 0.33 6.93 7.56
C TYR A 53 1.16 6.98 6.27
N SER A 54 2.46 7.25 6.37
CA SER A 54 3.35 7.27 5.20
C SER A 54 3.96 5.91 4.85
N ALA A 55 3.72 4.90 5.69
CA ALA A 55 4.23 3.56 5.42
C ALA A 55 3.42 2.88 4.32
N MET A 56 4.12 2.19 3.45
CA MET A 56 3.50 1.47 2.36
C MET A 56 4.22 0.15 2.13
N ALA A 57 3.47 -0.85 1.72
CA ALA A 57 4.06 -2.09 1.25
C ALA A 57 4.49 -1.90 -0.19
N LEU A 58 5.74 -2.22 -0.49
CA LEU A 58 6.29 -2.15 -1.85
C LEU A 58 6.47 -3.57 -2.36
N ALA A 59 5.72 -3.91 -3.38
CA ALA A 59 5.81 -5.19 -4.05
C ALA A 59 6.64 -5.05 -5.33
N THR A 60 7.60 -5.95 -5.49
CA THR A 60 8.43 -6.06 -6.69
C THR A 60 8.43 -7.51 -7.16
N SER A 61 8.86 -7.74 -8.39
CA SER A 61 8.98 -9.08 -8.94
C SER A 61 10.28 -9.20 -9.68
N SER A 62 10.92 -10.35 -9.54
CA SER A 62 12.16 -10.67 -10.23
C SER A 62 12.13 -12.13 -10.70
N GLY A 63 13.25 -12.63 -11.21
CA GLY A 63 13.35 -14.04 -11.60
C GLY A 63 13.07 -15.01 -10.47
N ASP A 64 13.27 -14.59 -9.23
CA ASP A 64 12.99 -15.40 -8.04
C ASP A 64 11.54 -15.31 -7.56
N GLY A 65 10.73 -14.50 -8.20
CA GLY A 65 9.33 -14.33 -7.87
C GLY A 65 9.02 -13.00 -7.20
N PRO A 66 7.82 -12.86 -6.64
CA PRO A 66 7.40 -11.63 -5.98
C PRO A 66 8.05 -11.49 -4.61
N SER A 67 8.24 -10.24 -4.22
CA SER A 67 8.77 -9.89 -2.91
C SER A 67 8.06 -8.63 -2.43
N VAL A 68 7.89 -8.51 -1.12
CA VAL A 68 7.19 -7.36 -0.53
C VAL A 68 7.90 -6.92 0.75
N ARG A 69 8.00 -5.63 0.97
CA ARG A 69 8.57 -5.02 2.17
C ARG A 69 7.92 -3.67 2.44
N THR A 70 8.07 -3.17 3.64
CA THR A 70 7.57 -1.84 4.00
C THR A 70 8.62 -0.79 3.71
N VAL A 71 8.20 0.29 3.08
CA VAL A 71 9.00 1.49 2.85
C VAL A 71 8.15 2.72 3.21
N LEU A 72 8.80 3.89 3.31
CA LEU A 72 8.11 5.12 3.64
C LEU A 72 8.02 6.02 2.42
N LEU A 73 6.84 6.57 2.18
CA LEU A 73 6.68 7.61 1.16
C LEU A 73 7.44 8.86 1.59
N LYS A 74 8.27 9.40 0.70
CA LYS A 74 9.09 10.59 0.96
C LYS A 74 8.70 11.78 0.12
N GLY A 75 7.93 11.59 -0.91
CA GLY A 75 7.49 12.69 -1.75
C GLY A 75 6.35 12.29 -2.66
N LEU A 76 5.57 13.29 -3.00
CA LEU A 76 4.43 13.16 -3.90
C LEU A 76 4.34 14.45 -4.71
N ASP A 77 4.35 14.32 -6.03
CA ASP A 77 4.13 15.42 -6.96
C ASP A 77 3.40 14.89 -8.21
N PRO A 78 3.07 15.75 -9.18
CA PRO A 78 2.35 15.28 -10.39
C PRO A 78 3.06 14.19 -11.18
N ARG A 79 4.35 13.99 -10.97
CA ARG A 79 5.10 12.93 -11.63
C ARG A 79 4.94 11.57 -10.95
N GLY A 80 4.48 11.54 -9.70
CA GLY A 80 4.22 10.32 -8.97
C GLY A 80 4.70 10.32 -7.53
N LEU A 81 4.85 9.13 -7.01
CA LEU A 81 5.26 8.88 -5.63
C LEU A 81 6.74 8.58 -5.57
N ARG A 82 7.42 9.13 -4.55
CA ARG A 82 8.85 8.93 -4.36
C ARG A 82 9.14 8.26 -3.02
N TRP A 83 10.09 7.35 -3.06
CA TRP A 83 10.70 6.78 -1.86
C TRP A 83 12.20 6.61 -2.10
N PHE A 84 12.94 6.38 -1.03
CA PHE A 84 14.37 6.14 -1.13
C PHE A 84 14.67 4.67 -0.97
N THR A 85 15.63 4.19 -1.74
CA THR A 85 16.11 2.83 -1.64
C THR A 85 17.62 2.80 -1.90
N ASP A 86 18.29 1.91 -1.19
CA ASP A 86 19.68 1.60 -1.48
C ASP A 86 19.73 0.82 -2.79
N LYS A 87 20.54 1.27 -3.73
CA LYS A 87 20.70 0.61 -5.04
C LYS A 87 21.25 -0.80 -4.92
N GLY A 88 22.03 -1.07 -3.87
CA GLY A 88 22.58 -2.40 -3.61
C GLY A 88 21.63 -3.32 -2.84
N SER A 89 20.46 -2.83 -2.42
CA SER A 89 19.50 -3.65 -1.72
C SER A 89 18.78 -4.61 -2.66
N GLU A 90 18.16 -5.63 -2.08
CA GLU A 90 17.36 -6.59 -2.83
C GLU A 90 16.26 -5.91 -3.64
N LYS A 91 15.55 -4.94 -3.04
CA LYS A 91 14.50 -4.21 -3.77
C LYS A 91 15.07 -3.35 -4.89
N GLY A 92 16.24 -2.75 -4.68
CA GLY A 92 16.92 -1.96 -5.71
C GLY A 92 17.31 -2.81 -6.92
N GLU A 93 17.85 -3.98 -6.67
CA GLU A 93 18.21 -4.92 -7.72
C GLU A 93 16.97 -5.47 -8.44
N ALA A 94 15.93 -5.82 -7.69
CA ALA A 94 14.69 -6.30 -8.26
C ALA A 94 14.06 -5.25 -9.20
N LEU A 95 14.05 -3.99 -8.81
CA LEU A 95 13.51 -2.91 -9.62
C LEU A 95 14.37 -2.61 -10.86
N ARG A 96 15.67 -2.83 -10.77
CA ARG A 96 16.55 -2.69 -11.93
C ARG A 96 16.27 -3.77 -12.97
N ALA A 97 16.01 -4.99 -12.52
CA ALA A 97 15.69 -6.11 -13.39
C ALA A 97 14.25 -6.02 -13.93
N ASN A 98 13.31 -5.55 -13.12
CA ASN A 98 11.93 -5.37 -13.50
C ASN A 98 11.40 -4.09 -12.83
N PRO A 99 11.22 -3.00 -13.60
CA PRO A 99 10.86 -1.71 -13.04
C PRO A 99 9.38 -1.59 -12.64
N ARG A 100 8.61 -2.63 -12.78
CA ARG A 100 7.21 -2.61 -12.35
C ARG A 100 7.11 -2.81 -10.85
N ALA A 101 6.26 -2.02 -10.23
CA ALA A 101 6.04 -2.08 -8.80
C ALA A 101 4.60 -1.80 -8.45
N GLU A 102 4.21 -2.23 -7.27
CA GLU A 102 2.92 -1.89 -6.71
C GLU A 102 3.11 -1.49 -5.26
N LEU A 103 2.43 -0.43 -4.87
CA LEU A 103 2.43 0.10 -3.52
C LEU A 103 1.06 -0.12 -2.89
N LEU A 104 1.06 -0.39 -1.58
CA LEU A 104 -0.17 -0.53 -0.83
C LEU A 104 -0.09 0.34 0.42
N PHE A 105 -1.03 1.27 0.54
CA PHE A 105 -1.28 2.02 1.77
C PHE A 105 -2.51 1.43 2.44
N HIS A 106 -2.41 1.19 3.73
CA HIS A 106 -3.55 0.70 4.50
C HIS A 106 -3.77 1.60 5.71
N TRP A 107 -4.76 2.46 5.64
CA TRP A 107 -5.16 3.36 6.71
C TRP A 107 -6.38 2.80 7.42
N ARG A 108 -6.11 1.87 8.30
CA ARG A 108 -7.16 1.11 8.98
C ARG A 108 -8.14 2.01 9.72
N GLU A 109 -7.64 3.04 10.40
CA GLU A 109 -8.46 3.96 11.18
C GLU A 109 -9.48 4.73 10.32
N LEU A 110 -9.20 4.86 9.02
CA LEU A 110 -10.09 5.51 8.05
C LEU A 110 -10.83 4.51 7.17
N ASP A 111 -10.68 3.23 7.42
CA ASP A 111 -11.26 2.16 6.61
C ASP A 111 -10.90 2.31 5.12
N ARG A 112 -9.64 2.70 4.85
CA ARG A 112 -9.17 2.93 3.49
C ARG A 112 -7.95 2.10 3.17
N GLN A 113 -7.94 1.64 1.94
CA GLN A 113 -6.81 0.96 1.34
C GLN A 113 -6.60 1.55 -0.05
N VAL A 114 -5.36 1.89 -0.38
CA VAL A 114 -5.01 2.44 -1.68
C VAL A 114 -3.90 1.62 -2.28
N ARG A 115 -4.10 1.18 -3.50
CA ARG A 115 -3.07 0.51 -4.29
C ARG A 115 -2.62 1.43 -5.42
N VAL A 116 -1.32 1.52 -5.61
CA VAL A 116 -0.73 2.31 -6.70
C VAL A 116 0.16 1.39 -7.50
N ARG A 117 -0.15 1.21 -8.75
CA ARG A 117 0.61 0.35 -9.66
C ARG A 117 1.28 1.21 -10.72
N GLY A 118 2.54 0.92 -11.01
CA GLY A 118 3.25 1.69 -11.99
C GLY A 118 4.65 1.19 -12.28
N THR A 119 5.37 2.04 -12.99
CA THR A 119 6.74 1.79 -13.38
C THR A 119 7.66 2.73 -12.62
N VAL A 120 8.78 2.19 -12.17
CA VAL A 120 9.80 2.95 -11.44
C VAL A 120 10.86 3.47 -12.40
#